data_d6fe448d59634fd9ace718800814de92
#
_entry.id   d6fe448d59634fd9ace718800814de92
#
_cell.length_a   1.000
_cell.length_b   1.000
_cell.length_c   1.000
_cell.angle_alpha   90.00
_cell.angle_beta   90.00
_cell.angle_gamma   90.00
#
_symmetry.space_group_name_H-M   'P 1'
#
loop_
_entity.id
_entity.type
_entity.pdbx_description
1 polymer ?
#
loop_
_entity_poly.entity_id
_entity_poly.type
_entity_poly.pdbx_seq_one_letter_code
_entity_poly.pdbx_strand_id
1 'polypeptide(L)'
;ISSKKSDNITTGRIYSDIIKKERQGGYLGKTVQVIPHITDRIKEFIKKDITNEDFVICEIGGTVGDIESLPFLEALRQLRNELGKLKTLFIHVTFVPFISSANEFKTKPTQHSVKELLGLGIQPDILLCRTESKFNNESRQKISLFCNLSLDSVIMVENAKSIYEVPLKLFNEGAMEQIYSHFNIKKRNKIKLGLWERFLKKFKNLQDEVSVAIVGKYTNLSESYKSLNEALFHSEIGRAHV
;
A
#
# COMPACT_ATOMS: atom_id res chain seq x y z
N ILE A 1 5.30 6.67 -14.30
CA ILE A 1 4.05 7.10 -13.62
C ILE A 1 4.29 8.52 -13.14
N SER A 2 3.47 9.47 -13.56
CA SER A 2 3.49 10.84 -13.04
C SER A 2 2.47 10.97 -11.91
N SER A 3 2.84 11.58 -10.78
CA SER A 3 1.94 11.88 -9.69
C SER A 3 1.57 13.37 -9.70
N LYS A 4 0.34 13.69 -9.30
CA LYS A 4 -0.18 15.06 -9.18
C LYS A 4 -0.50 15.33 -7.71
N LYS A 5 -0.44 16.60 -7.31
CA LYS A 5 -0.88 17.02 -5.96
C LYS A 5 -2.33 16.63 -5.67
N SER A 6 -3.13 16.47 -6.73
CA SER A 6 -4.53 16.04 -6.65
C SER A 6 -4.72 14.56 -6.39
N ASP A 7 -3.67 13.74 -6.40
CA ASP A 7 -3.76 12.28 -6.18
C ASP A 7 -3.77 11.92 -4.69
N ASN A 8 -3.62 12.92 -3.82
CA ASN A 8 -3.71 12.74 -2.38
C ASN A 8 -4.90 13.51 -1.81
N ILE A 9 -5.65 12.88 -0.92
CA ILE A 9 -6.73 13.51 -0.17
C ILE A 9 -6.70 13.08 1.29
N THR A 10 -6.94 14.02 2.18
CA THR A 10 -7.02 13.78 3.61
C THR A 10 -8.46 13.71 4.09
N THR A 11 -8.72 13.04 5.20
CA THR A 11 -10.02 13.00 5.87
C THR A 11 -10.58 14.41 6.08
N GLY A 12 -9.76 15.32 6.62
CA GLY A 12 -10.18 16.70 6.87
C GLY A 12 -10.63 17.43 5.61
N ARG A 13 -9.99 17.18 4.46
CA ARG A 13 -10.40 17.79 3.19
C ARG A 13 -11.75 17.25 2.72
N ILE A 14 -11.98 15.96 2.81
CA ILE A 14 -13.26 15.33 2.43
C ILE A 14 -14.40 15.93 3.26
N TYR A 15 -14.23 15.97 4.58
CA TYR A 15 -15.25 16.56 5.46
C TYR A 15 -15.46 18.06 5.17
N SER A 16 -14.40 18.82 4.94
CA SER A 16 -14.51 20.24 4.57
C SER A 16 -15.29 20.44 3.27
N ASP A 17 -15.06 19.62 2.25
CA ASP A 17 -15.79 19.68 0.98
C ASP A 17 -17.29 19.43 1.19
N ILE A 18 -17.64 18.43 1.98
CA ILE A 18 -19.03 18.07 2.29
C ILE A 18 -19.72 19.17 3.11
N ILE A 19 -19.08 19.70 4.15
CA ILE A 19 -19.62 20.78 4.98
C ILE A 19 -19.84 22.05 4.14
N LYS A 20 -18.92 22.40 3.26
CA LYS A 20 -19.09 23.54 2.35
C LYS A 20 -20.29 23.35 1.43
N LYS A 21 -20.42 22.17 0.82
CA LYS A 21 -21.56 21.84 -0.05
C LYS A 21 -22.87 21.90 0.70
N GLU A 22 -22.93 21.41 1.94
CA GLU A 22 -24.11 21.47 2.80
C GLU A 22 -24.52 22.90 3.09
N ARG A 23 -23.58 23.76 3.53
CA ARG A 23 -23.81 25.16 3.84
C ARG A 23 -24.25 26.00 2.62
N GLN A 24 -23.87 25.56 1.42
CA GLN A 24 -24.31 26.15 0.15
C GLN A 24 -25.67 25.63 -0.34
N GLY A 25 -26.36 24.80 0.46
CA GLY A 25 -27.65 24.22 0.11
C GLY A 25 -27.58 23.05 -0.89
N GLY A 26 -26.39 22.53 -1.16
CA GLY A 26 -26.17 21.50 -2.17
C GLY A 26 -26.86 20.15 -1.88
N TYR A 27 -27.41 19.98 -0.69
CA TYR A 27 -28.17 18.78 -0.30
C TYR A 27 -29.67 19.03 -0.12
N LEU A 28 -30.15 20.24 -0.48
CA LEU A 28 -31.58 20.59 -0.50
C LEU A 28 -32.31 20.26 0.82
N GLY A 29 -31.68 20.53 1.96
CA GLY A 29 -32.25 20.30 3.29
C GLY A 29 -32.22 18.83 3.76
N LYS A 30 -31.61 17.91 3.01
CA LYS A 30 -31.43 16.53 3.44
C LYS A 30 -30.37 16.44 4.53
N THR A 31 -30.56 15.55 5.50
CA THR A 31 -29.55 15.25 6.51
C THR A 31 -28.30 14.65 5.86
N VAL A 32 -27.16 15.29 6.09
CA VAL A 32 -25.86 14.78 5.64
C VAL A 32 -25.32 13.76 6.62
N GLN A 33 -24.88 12.62 6.11
CA GLN A 33 -24.39 11.48 6.88
C GLN A 33 -23.05 10.98 6.31
N VAL A 34 -22.29 10.21 7.11
CA VAL A 34 -21.05 9.58 6.62
C VAL A 34 -21.38 8.66 5.44
N ILE A 35 -22.39 7.83 5.60
CA ILE A 35 -22.95 7.01 4.53
C ILE A 35 -24.31 7.62 4.14
N PRO A 36 -24.52 7.99 2.87
CA PRO A 36 -23.62 7.80 1.72
C PRO A 36 -22.70 8.99 1.39
N HIS A 37 -22.87 10.17 2.00
CA HIS A 37 -22.30 11.42 1.46
C HIS A 37 -20.77 11.47 1.49
N ILE A 38 -20.15 11.07 2.61
CA ILE A 38 -18.68 11.00 2.74
C ILE A 38 -18.13 9.85 1.89
N THR A 39 -18.77 8.68 1.95
CA THR A 39 -18.33 7.50 1.18
C THR A 39 -18.44 7.74 -0.33
N ASP A 40 -19.51 8.39 -0.80
CA ASP A 40 -19.64 8.75 -2.21
C ASP A 40 -18.56 9.74 -2.65
N ARG A 41 -18.26 10.75 -1.82
CA ARG A 41 -17.18 11.69 -2.11
C ARG A 41 -15.81 11.03 -2.21
N ILE A 42 -15.54 10.01 -1.38
CA ILE A 42 -14.32 9.20 -1.48
C ILE A 42 -14.30 8.41 -2.79
N LYS A 43 -15.41 7.74 -3.14
CA LYS A 43 -15.52 6.99 -4.40
C LYS A 43 -15.39 7.90 -5.63
N GLU A 44 -15.96 9.10 -5.60
CA GLU A 44 -15.79 10.11 -6.64
C GLU A 44 -14.32 10.51 -6.78
N PHE A 45 -13.62 10.73 -5.64
CA PHE A 45 -12.21 11.07 -5.66
C PHE A 45 -11.37 9.97 -6.32
N ILE A 46 -11.62 8.69 -5.99
CA ILE A 46 -10.90 7.56 -6.57
C ILE A 46 -11.13 7.49 -8.09
N LYS A 47 -12.35 7.77 -8.54
CA LYS A 47 -12.75 7.63 -9.95
C LYS A 47 -12.43 8.85 -10.83
N LYS A 48 -12.17 10.02 -10.23
CA LYS A 48 -12.22 11.32 -10.92
C LYS A 48 -11.25 11.49 -12.10
N ASP A 49 -10.07 10.93 -11.99
CA ASP A 49 -9.00 11.12 -12.99
C ASP A 49 -8.71 9.83 -13.78
N ILE A 50 -9.59 8.82 -13.68
CA ILE A 50 -9.48 7.57 -14.44
C ILE A 50 -9.97 7.80 -15.86
N THR A 51 -9.08 7.64 -16.84
CA THR A 51 -9.38 7.79 -18.25
C THR A 51 -9.14 6.50 -19.03
N ASN A 52 -7.89 6.11 -19.19
CA ASN A 52 -7.47 4.94 -19.97
C ASN A 52 -6.44 4.07 -19.21
N GLU A 53 -6.38 4.22 -17.91
CA GLU A 53 -5.46 3.44 -17.08
C GLU A 53 -5.91 1.98 -16.98
N ASP A 54 -4.98 1.05 -17.22
CA ASP A 54 -5.24 -0.39 -17.04
C ASP A 54 -5.43 -0.72 -15.55
N PHE A 55 -4.71 0.00 -14.66
CA PHE A 55 -4.75 -0.19 -13.22
C PHE A 55 -4.75 1.15 -12.48
N VAL A 56 -5.53 1.22 -11.42
CA VAL A 56 -5.52 2.30 -10.43
C VAL A 56 -5.14 1.72 -9.08
N ILE A 57 -4.10 2.26 -8.47
CA ILE A 57 -3.64 1.84 -7.16
C ILE A 57 -4.06 2.89 -6.14
N CYS A 58 -4.88 2.48 -5.17
CA CYS A 58 -5.32 3.30 -4.05
C CYS A 58 -4.64 2.80 -2.78
N GLU A 59 -3.96 3.69 -2.07
CA GLU A 59 -3.38 3.39 -0.77
C GLU A 59 -4.19 4.08 0.31
N ILE A 60 -4.54 3.32 1.35
CA ILE A 60 -5.21 3.84 2.55
C ILE A 60 -4.20 3.81 3.69
N GLY A 61 -3.81 4.98 4.14
CA GLY A 61 -2.89 5.15 5.26
C GLY A 61 -3.52 4.82 6.60
N GLY A 62 -2.67 4.54 7.59
CA GLY A 62 -3.06 4.21 8.95
C GLY A 62 -3.26 2.72 9.20
N THR A 63 -3.49 2.41 10.47
CA THR A 63 -3.75 1.03 10.92
C THR A 63 -5.22 0.68 10.71
N VAL A 64 -5.49 -0.54 10.26
CA VAL A 64 -6.88 -1.04 10.18
C VAL A 64 -7.49 -1.05 11.58
N GLY A 65 -8.68 -0.44 11.70
CA GLY A 65 -9.37 -0.23 12.98
C GLY A 65 -9.26 1.21 13.50
N ASP A 66 -8.39 2.04 12.95
CA ASP A 66 -8.34 3.45 13.28
C ASP A 66 -9.63 4.17 12.82
N ILE A 67 -10.18 5.01 13.69
CA ILE A 67 -11.43 5.72 13.44
C ILE A 67 -11.37 6.56 12.16
N GLU A 68 -10.23 7.20 11.90
CA GLU A 68 -10.03 8.08 10.75
C GLU A 68 -10.10 7.32 9.41
N SER A 69 -9.76 6.05 9.37
CA SER A 69 -9.76 5.23 8.15
C SER A 69 -11.10 4.58 7.84
N LEU A 70 -12.02 4.49 8.82
CA LEU A 70 -13.29 3.79 8.65
C LEU A 70 -14.14 4.26 7.45
N PRO A 71 -14.33 5.57 7.19
CA PRO A 71 -15.08 6.02 6.01
C PRO A 71 -14.44 5.59 4.68
N PHE A 72 -13.11 5.53 4.62
CA PHE A 72 -12.39 5.06 3.45
C PHE A 72 -12.57 3.56 3.22
N LEU A 73 -12.43 2.77 4.28
CA LEU A 73 -12.63 1.32 4.20
C LEU A 73 -14.07 0.99 3.80
N GLU A 74 -15.06 1.70 4.35
CA GLU A 74 -16.46 1.54 3.95
C GLU A 74 -16.67 1.93 2.47
N ALA A 75 -16.08 3.04 2.01
CA ALA A 75 -16.15 3.44 0.61
C ALA A 75 -15.53 2.39 -0.33
N LEU A 76 -14.39 1.79 0.05
CA LEU A 76 -13.75 0.72 -0.72
C LEU A 76 -14.61 -0.56 -0.74
N ARG A 77 -15.21 -0.92 0.38
CA ARG A 77 -16.14 -2.05 0.45
C ARG A 77 -17.33 -1.85 -0.51
N GLN A 78 -17.92 -0.65 -0.50
CA GLN A 78 -18.99 -0.28 -1.44
C GLN A 78 -18.50 -0.31 -2.89
N LEU A 79 -17.32 0.25 -3.16
CA LEU A 79 -16.72 0.28 -4.49
C LEU A 79 -16.49 -1.12 -5.06
N ARG A 80 -16.05 -2.07 -4.22
CA ARG A 80 -15.92 -3.47 -4.62
C ARG A 80 -17.26 -4.09 -4.98
N ASN A 81 -18.33 -3.77 -4.22
CA ASN A 81 -19.67 -4.25 -4.56
C ASN A 81 -20.18 -3.66 -5.88
N GLU A 82 -19.86 -2.38 -6.17
CA GLU A 82 -20.24 -1.72 -7.42
C GLU A 82 -19.48 -2.27 -8.63
N LEU A 83 -18.17 -2.47 -8.52
CA LEU A 83 -17.30 -2.86 -9.64
C LEU A 83 -17.20 -4.38 -9.84
N GLY A 84 -17.41 -5.12 -8.78
CA GLY A 84 -17.25 -6.58 -8.73
C GLY A 84 -15.84 -7.03 -8.36
N LYS A 85 -15.76 -8.24 -7.81
CA LYS A 85 -14.52 -8.85 -7.30
C LYS A 85 -13.41 -8.95 -8.37
N LEU A 86 -13.76 -9.24 -9.61
CA LEU A 86 -12.78 -9.41 -10.69
C LEU A 86 -12.17 -8.09 -11.19
N LYS A 87 -12.72 -6.94 -10.80
CA LYS A 87 -12.19 -5.61 -11.13
C LYS A 87 -11.53 -4.90 -9.94
N THR A 88 -11.50 -5.53 -8.79
CA THR A 88 -10.93 -4.95 -7.57
C THR A 88 -10.06 -5.97 -6.86
N LEU A 89 -8.92 -5.55 -6.36
CA LEU A 89 -8.00 -6.41 -5.62
C LEU A 89 -7.66 -5.73 -4.29
N PHE A 90 -7.91 -6.41 -3.19
CA PHE A 90 -7.53 -5.93 -1.86
C PHE A 90 -6.23 -6.58 -1.41
N ILE A 91 -5.20 -5.76 -1.29
CA ILE A 91 -3.90 -6.15 -0.76
C ILE A 91 -3.78 -5.55 0.64
N HIS A 92 -3.64 -6.40 1.64
CA HIS A 92 -3.44 -5.95 3.01
C HIS A 92 -1.98 -6.15 3.44
N VAL A 93 -1.38 -5.08 3.96
CA VAL A 93 0.01 -5.11 4.45
C VAL A 93 0.00 -5.26 5.96
N THR A 94 0.72 -6.25 6.48
CA THR A 94 0.85 -6.48 7.92
C THR A 94 2.31 -6.65 8.31
N PHE A 95 2.58 -6.53 9.60
CA PHE A 95 3.87 -6.83 10.18
C PHE A 95 3.82 -8.14 10.99
N VAL A 96 4.78 -9.02 10.76
CA VAL A 96 4.95 -10.28 11.49
C VAL A 96 6.23 -10.18 12.32
N PRO A 97 6.13 -9.84 13.61
CA PRO A 97 7.31 -9.72 14.47
C PRO A 97 8.02 -11.06 14.64
N PHE A 98 9.34 -11.01 14.66
CA PHE A 98 10.19 -12.12 15.07
C PHE A 98 10.73 -11.86 16.47
N ILE A 99 10.48 -12.79 17.40
CA ILE A 99 10.98 -12.70 18.78
C ILE A 99 12.26 -13.52 18.89
N SER A 100 13.40 -12.85 18.83
CA SER A 100 14.71 -13.51 18.82
C SER A 100 14.97 -14.40 20.05
N SER A 101 14.51 -13.98 21.24
CA SER A 101 14.66 -14.76 22.48
C SER A 101 13.88 -16.07 22.47
N ALA A 102 12.77 -16.14 21.69
CA ALA A 102 11.94 -17.34 21.55
C ALA A 102 12.18 -18.07 20.23
N ASN A 103 13.00 -17.49 19.34
CA ASN A 103 13.22 -17.97 17.96
C ASN A 103 11.88 -18.25 17.22
N GLU A 104 10.93 -17.34 17.35
CA GLU A 104 9.54 -17.57 16.94
C GLU A 104 8.95 -16.35 16.26
N PHE A 105 8.15 -16.57 15.20
CA PHE A 105 7.31 -15.54 14.57
C PHE A 105 5.97 -15.41 15.31
N LYS A 106 5.57 -14.19 15.61
CA LYS A 106 4.28 -13.90 16.22
C LYS A 106 3.26 -13.55 15.14
N THR A 107 2.44 -14.54 14.79
CA THR A 107 1.40 -14.38 13.74
C THR A 107 0.10 -13.73 14.23
N LYS A 108 -0.10 -13.63 15.54
CA LYS A 108 -1.32 -13.06 16.14
C LYS A 108 -1.62 -11.62 15.72
N PRO A 109 -0.65 -10.67 15.66
CA PRO A 109 -0.94 -9.31 15.20
C PRO A 109 -1.53 -9.28 13.79
N THR A 110 -0.98 -10.06 12.86
CA THR A 110 -1.51 -10.21 11.50
C THR A 110 -2.91 -10.80 11.49
N GLN A 111 -3.16 -11.86 12.27
CA GLN A 111 -4.50 -12.47 12.40
C GLN A 111 -5.53 -11.46 12.92
N HIS A 112 -5.18 -10.63 13.91
CA HIS A 112 -6.07 -9.60 14.46
C HIS A 112 -6.35 -8.52 13.42
N SER A 113 -5.32 -8.02 12.72
CA SER A 113 -5.49 -7.00 11.68
C SER A 113 -6.42 -7.47 10.55
N VAL A 114 -6.27 -8.73 10.11
CA VAL A 114 -7.19 -9.31 9.10
C VAL A 114 -8.59 -9.50 9.67
N LYS A 115 -8.73 -9.89 10.95
CA LYS A 115 -10.03 -10.03 11.60
C LYS A 115 -10.77 -8.68 11.66
N GLU A 116 -10.08 -7.58 11.94
CA GLU A 116 -10.66 -6.23 11.90
C GLU A 116 -11.18 -5.89 10.50
N LEU A 117 -10.41 -6.16 9.43
CA LEU A 117 -10.89 -5.99 8.05
C LEU A 117 -12.13 -6.82 7.74
N LEU A 118 -12.14 -8.09 8.17
CA LEU A 118 -13.30 -8.98 8.00
C LEU A 118 -14.52 -8.43 8.72
N GLY A 119 -14.34 -7.85 9.92
CA GLY A 119 -15.40 -7.18 10.68
C GLY A 119 -16.02 -6.00 9.91
N LEU A 120 -15.25 -5.34 9.04
CA LEU A 120 -15.73 -4.29 8.15
C LEU A 120 -16.31 -4.83 6.82
N GLY A 121 -16.36 -6.15 6.64
CA GLY A 121 -16.85 -6.78 5.42
C GLY A 121 -15.85 -6.79 4.27
N ILE A 122 -14.55 -6.65 4.57
CA ILE A 122 -13.48 -6.69 3.58
C ILE A 122 -12.63 -7.94 3.80
N GLN A 123 -12.70 -8.90 2.87
CA GLN A 123 -11.76 -10.00 2.79
C GLN A 123 -10.58 -9.57 1.91
N PRO A 124 -9.34 -9.54 2.41
CA PRO A 124 -8.18 -9.33 1.56
C PRO A 124 -8.03 -10.48 0.54
N ASP A 125 -7.54 -10.17 -0.64
CA ASP A 125 -7.26 -11.16 -1.68
C ASP A 125 -5.79 -11.59 -1.61
N ILE A 126 -4.91 -10.67 -1.22
CA ILE A 126 -3.48 -10.90 -1.00
C ILE A 126 -3.09 -10.29 0.35
N LEU A 127 -2.26 -11.00 1.08
CA LEU A 127 -1.68 -10.54 2.33
C LEU A 127 -0.16 -10.41 2.16
N LEU A 128 0.34 -9.18 2.27
CA LEU A 128 1.76 -8.89 2.30
C LEU A 128 2.23 -8.86 3.75
N CYS A 129 2.99 -9.87 4.15
CA CYS A 129 3.52 -10.01 5.50
C CYS A 129 4.95 -9.49 5.56
N ARG A 130 5.14 -8.29 6.07
CA ARG A 130 6.47 -7.73 6.31
C ARG A 130 7.09 -8.40 7.54
N THR A 131 8.36 -8.78 7.45
CA THR A 131 9.10 -9.44 8.53
C THR A 131 10.57 -9.00 8.55
N GLU A 132 11.22 -9.16 9.70
CA GLU A 132 12.65 -8.83 9.89
C GLU A 132 13.57 -9.99 9.56
N SER A 133 13.06 -11.20 9.54
CA SER A 133 13.85 -12.42 9.36
C SER A 133 13.24 -13.32 8.29
N LYS A 134 14.04 -14.26 7.78
CA LYS A 134 13.59 -15.26 6.83
C LYS A 134 12.48 -16.11 7.45
N PHE A 135 11.37 -16.14 6.78
CA PHE A 135 10.13 -16.73 7.28
C PHE A 135 10.07 -18.24 7.04
N ASN A 136 9.44 -19.00 7.94
CA ASN A 136 9.24 -20.43 7.80
C ASN A 136 7.85 -20.78 7.23
N ASN A 137 7.75 -21.92 6.57
CA ASN A 137 6.50 -22.38 5.96
C ASN A 137 5.40 -22.67 6.97
N GLU A 138 5.72 -23.09 8.18
CA GLU A 138 4.74 -23.35 9.23
C GLU A 138 3.95 -22.10 9.61
N SER A 139 4.66 -20.99 9.84
CA SER A 139 4.01 -19.71 10.15
C SER A 139 3.19 -19.17 8.96
N ARG A 140 3.64 -19.40 7.72
CA ARG A 140 2.89 -19.05 6.50
C ARG A 140 1.58 -19.85 6.42
N GLN A 141 1.62 -21.16 6.65
CA GLN A 141 0.44 -22.02 6.71
C GLN A 141 -0.53 -21.57 7.80
N LYS A 142 -0.01 -21.24 8.98
CA LYS A 142 -0.80 -20.72 10.09
C LYS A 142 -1.52 -19.40 9.73
N ILE A 143 -0.83 -18.45 9.12
CA ILE A 143 -1.43 -17.20 8.66
C ILE A 143 -2.49 -17.49 7.58
N SER A 144 -2.17 -18.30 6.58
CA SER A 144 -3.11 -18.70 5.52
C SER A 144 -4.41 -19.25 6.09
N LEU A 145 -4.32 -20.21 7.02
CA LEU A 145 -5.48 -20.82 7.66
C LEU A 145 -6.33 -19.81 8.44
N PHE A 146 -5.69 -19.01 9.32
CA PHE A 146 -6.42 -18.08 10.20
C PHE A 146 -6.96 -16.84 9.48
N CYS A 147 -6.35 -16.47 8.34
CA CYS A 147 -6.77 -15.31 7.55
C CYS A 147 -7.68 -15.68 6.38
N ASN A 148 -8.05 -16.96 6.24
CA ASN A 148 -8.90 -17.47 5.15
C ASN A 148 -8.37 -17.09 3.77
N LEU A 149 -7.08 -17.37 3.54
CA LEU A 149 -6.37 -17.12 2.28
C LEU A 149 -5.70 -18.40 1.79
N SER A 150 -5.52 -18.51 0.47
CA SER A 150 -4.64 -19.56 -0.07
C SER A 150 -3.20 -19.32 0.37
N LEU A 151 -2.40 -20.38 0.47
CA LEU A 151 -1.00 -20.27 0.87
C LEU A 151 -0.22 -19.32 -0.05
N ASP A 152 -0.49 -19.38 -1.36
CA ASP A 152 0.17 -18.53 -2.36
C ASP A 152 -0.23 -17.06 -2.29
N SER A 153 -1.39 -16.74 -1.68
CA SER A 153 -1.83 -15.36 -1.44
C SER A 153 -1.21 -14.74 -0.19
N VAL A 154 -0.48 -15.51 0.62
CA VAL A 154 0.30 -15.01 1.75
C VAL A 154 1.73 -14.79 1.30
N ILE A 155 2.06 -13.56 0.96
CA ILE A 155 3.35 -13.13 0.42
C ILE A 155 4.23 -12.65 1.58
N MET A 156 5.39 -13.25 1.76
CA MET A 156 6.33 -12.88 2.82
C MET A 156 7.38 -11.92 2.27
N VAL A 157 7.50 -10.75 2.88
CA VAL A 157 8.45 -9.71 2.44
C VAL A 157 9.39 -9.37 3.59
N GLU A 158 10.61 -9.89 3.52
CA GLU A 158 11.67 -9.52 4.45
C GLU A 158 12.04 -8.04 4.31
N ASN A 159 12.42 -7.40 5.42
CA ASN A 159 12.93 -6.05 5.39
C ASN A 159 14.03 -5.92 4.34
N ALA A 160 13.96 -4.86 3.56
CA ALA A 160 14.94 -4.55 2.53
C ALA A 160 15.92 -3.48 3.06
N LYS A 161 17.17 -3.52 2.62
CA LYS A 161 18.15 -2.47 2.92
C LYS A 161 17.79 -1.15 2.20
N SER A 162 17.09 -1.26 1.08
CA SER A 162 16.60 -0.13 0.29
C SER A 162 15.22 -0.43 -0.24
N ILE A 163 14.37 0.60 -0.32
CA ILE A 163 13.03 0.52 -0.92
C ILE A 163 13.07 -0.01 -2.37
N TYR A 164 14.20 0.20 -3.06
CA TYR A 164 14.40 -0.27 -4.44
C TYR A 164 14.54 -1.79 -4.56
N GLU A 165 14.80 -2.51 -3.48
CA GLU A 165 14.83 -3.98 -3.46
C GLU A 165 13.43 -4.60 -3.38
N VAL A 166 12.45 -3.85 -2.87
CA VAL A 166 11.09 -4.32 -2.62
C VAL A 166 10.41 -4.90 -3.87
N PRO A 167 10.46 -4.26 -5.06
CA PRO A 167 9.83 -4.81 -6.25
C PRO A 167 10.37 -6.19 -6.65
N LEU A 168 11.67 -6.42 -6.52
CA LEU A 168 12.26 -7.73 -6.80
C LEU A 168 11.87 -8.78 -5.75
N LYS A 169 11.81 -8.39 -4.47
CA LYS A 169 11.34 -9.29 -3.41
C LYS A 169 9.88 -9.71 -3.65
N LEU A 170 8.99 -8.76 -3.95
CA LEU A 170 7.60 -9.05 -4.28
C LEU A 170 7.46 -9.95 -5.51
N PHE A 171 8.26 -9.70 -6.54
CA PHE A 171 8.29 -10.54 -7.74
C PHE A 171 8.73 -11.97 -7.43
N ASN A 172 9.83 -12.15 -6.69
CA ASN A 172 10.38 -13.45 -6.35
C ASN A 172 9.45 -14.27 -5.42
N GLU A 173 8.67 -13.58 -4.58
CA GLU A 173 7.67 -14.20 -3.69
C GLU A 173 6.33 -14.50 -4.37
N GLY A 174 6.20 -14.25 -5.68
CA GLY A 174 5.03 -14.63 -6.46
C GLY A 174 3.87 -13.62 -6.41
N ALA A 175 4.09 -12.39 -5.97
CA ALA A 175 3.02 -11.37 -5.89
C ALA A 175 2.39 -11.09 -7.27
N MET A 176 3.20 -11.08 -8.32
CA MET A 176 2.72 -10.81 -9.68
C MET A 176 1.85 -11.94 -10.22
N GLU A 177 2.18 -13.18 -9.91
CA GLU A 177 1.40 -14.36 -10.28
C GLU A 177 -0.01 -14.31 -9.65
N GLN A 178 -0.10 -13.86 -8.39
CA GLN A 178 -1.38 -13.71 -7.69
C GLN A 178 -2.23 -12.59 -8.30
N ILE A 179 -1.61 -11.44 -8.63
CA ILE A 179 -2.30 -10.34 -9.31
C ILE A 179 -2.82 -10.77 -10.70
N TYR A 180 -2.00 -11.44 -11.50
CA TYR A 180 -2.41 -11.94 -12.82
C TYR A 180 -3.53 -12.98 -12.70
N SER A 181 -3.44 -13.89 -11.75
CA SER A 181 -4.47 -14.89 -11.49
C SER A 181 -5.79 -14.24 -11.09
N HIS A 182 -5.76 -13.27 -10.18
CA HIS A 182 -6.95 -12.56 -9.70
C HIS A 182 -7.71 -11.86 -10.83
N PHE A 183 -6.99 -11.11 -11.69
CA PHE A 183 -7.58 -10.37 -12.81
C PHE A 183 -7.74 -11.21 -14.08
N ASN A 184 -7.45 -12.51 -14.03
CA ASN A 184 -7.46 -13.41 -15.19
C ASN A 184 -6.63 -12.87 -16.37
N ILE A 185 -5.50 -12.23 -16.10
CA ILE A 185 -4.61 -11.68 -17.11
C ILE A 185 -3.74 -12.80 -17.67
N LYS A 186 -3.93 -13.10 -18.95
CA LYS A 186 -3.07 -14.07 -19.64
C LYS A 186 -1.69 -13.45 -19.83
N LYS A 187 -0.69 -14.06 -19.20
CA LYS A 187 0.72 -13.67 -19.29
C LYS A 187 1.18 -13.74 -20.74
N ARG A 188 1.26 -12.59 -21.41
CA ARG A 188 1.71 -12.52 -22.82
C ARG A 188 3.22 -12.39 -22.96
N ASN A 189 3.87 -11.72 -22.03
CA ASN A 189 5.30 -11.46 -22.07
C ASN A 189 5.97 -11.72 -20.71
N LYS A 190 7.21 -12.20 -20.77
CA LYS A 190 8.06 -12.33 -19.57
C LYS A 190 8.33 -10.94 -18.99
N ILE A 191 8.06 -10.74 -17.69
CA ILE A 191 8.37 -9.49 -17.01
C ILE A 191 9.88 -9.23 -17.12
N LYS A 192 10.25 -8.07 -17.64
CA LYS A 192 11.65 -7.70 -17.88
C LYS A 192 12.14 -6.81 -16.72
N LEU A 193 12.70 -7.40 -15.69
CA LEU A 193 13.29 -6.68 -14.56
C LEU A 193 14.77 -6.35 -14.73
N GLY A 194 15.39 -6.71 -15.86
CA GLY A 194 16.83 -6.56 -16.06
C GLY A 194 17.35 -5.13 -15.99
N LEU A 195 16.52 -4.11 -16.32
CA LEU A 195 16.88 -2.70 -16.11
C LEU A 195 16.90 -2.37 -14.62
N TRP A 196 15.91 -2.87 -13.87
CA TRP A 196 15.80 -2.67 -12.44
C TRP A 196 16.92 -3.38 -11.68
N GLU A 197 17.26 -4.59 -12.06
CA GLU A 197 18.37 -5.36 -11.48
C GLU A 197 19.72 -4.65 -11.72
N ARG A 198 19.93 -4.10 -12.93
CA ARG A 198 21.12 -3.28 -13.23
C ARG A 198 21.19 -2.03 -12.39
N PHE A 199 20.07 -1.36 -12.20
CA PHE A 199 19.97 -0.19 -11.31
C PHE A 199 20.37 -0.57 -9.87
N LEU A 200 19.81 -1.63 -9.31
CA LEU A 200 20.14 -2.10 -7.96
C LEU A 200 21.61 -2.51 -7.82
N LYS A 201 22.16 -3.12 -8.86
CA LYS A 201 23.60 -3.47 -8.86
C LYS A 201 24.48 -2.23 -8.80
N LYS A 202 24.14 -1.16 -9.53
CA LYS A 202 24.84 0.12 -9.45
C LYS A 202 24.69 0.76 -8.07
N PHE A 203 23.48 0.82 -7.55
CA PHE A 203 23.19 1.35 -6.23
C PHE A 203 24.00 0.67 -5.10
N LYS A 204 24.26 -0.63 -5.20
CA LYS A 204 25.08 -1.38 -4.22
C LYS A 204 26.59 -1.15 -4.37
N ASN A 205 27.04 -0.66 -5.50
CA ASN A 205 28.46 -0.50 -5.84
C ASN A 205 28.88 0.97 -6.00
N LEU A 206 28.22 1.89 -5.31
CA LEU A 206 28.63 3.29 -5.23
C LEU A 206 30.01 3.37 -4.55
N GLN A 207 30.95 4.09 -5.20
CA GLN A 207 32.35 4.21 -4.73
C GLN A 207 32.66 5.59 -4.18
N ASP A 208 31.88 6.61 -4.57
CA ASP A 208 32.08 7.99 -4.15
C ASP A 208 31.04 8.41 -3.13
N GLU A 209 31.45 9.22 -2.16
CA GLU A 209 30.58 9.79 -1.12
C GLU A 209 30.51 11.31 -1.29
N VAL A 210 29.29 11.85 -1.19
CA VAL A 210 29.05 13.30 -1.14
C VAL A 210 28.31 13.64 0.14
N SER A 211 28.88 14.53 0.93
CA SER A 211 28.22 15.02 2.15
C SER A 211 27.30 16.20 1.83
N VAL A 212 26.02 16.07 2.13
CA VAL A 212 25.01 17.11 1.97
C VAL A 212 24.46 17.51 3.32
N ALA A 213 24.54 18.79 3.67
CA ALA A 213 23.96 19.31 4.91
C ALA A 213 22.52 19.78 4.66
N ILE A 214 21.57 19.24 5.41
CA ILE A 214 20.17 19.68 5.40
C ILE A 214 19.95 20.64 6.57
N VAL A 215 19.68 21.90 6.25
CA VAL A 215 19.36 22.95 7.22
C VAL A 215 17.88 23.25 7.19
N GLY A 216 17.19 23.04 8.31
CA GLY A 216 15.74 23.24 8.37
C GLY A 216 15.17 23.19 9.78
N LYS A 217 13.83 23.26 9.89
CA LYS A 217 13.12 23.06 11.15
C LYS A 217 12.92 21.55 11.39
N TYR A 218 12.80 21.15 12.67
CA TYR A 218 12.48 19.75 13.05
C TYR A 218 13.51 18.72 12.58
N THR A 219 14.78 19.09 12.53
CA THR A 219 15.88 18.23 12.06
C THR A 219 16.05 16.94 12.89
N ASN A 220 15.54 16.92 14.13
CA ASN A 220 15.54 15.74 14.99
C ASN A 220 14.48 14.68 14.56
N LEU A 221 13.58 15.02 13.63
CA LEU A 221 12.56 14.14 13.09
C LEU A 221 12.97 13.70 11.69
N SER A 222 13.70 12.60 11.57
CA SER A 222 14.19 12.06 10.29
C SER A 222 13.07 11.84 9.26
N GLU A 223 11.89 11.46 9.71
CA GLU A 223 10.71 11.26 8.85
C GLU A 223 10.25 12.55 8.14
N SER A 224 10.45 13.73 8.76
CA SER A 224 10.07 15.02 8.14
C SER A 224 10.82 15.31 6.85
N TYR A 225 11.98 14.73 6.66
CA TYR A 225 12.86 14.93 5.51
C TYR A 225 13.03 13.68 4.65
N LYS A 226 12.23 12.63 4.89
CA LYS A 226 12.37 11.35 4.20
C LYS A 226 12.33 11.48 2.68
N SER A 227 11.35 12.21 2.14
CA SER A 227 11.23 12.44 0.69
C SER A 227 12.43 13.19 0.11
N LEU A 228 12.98 14.16 0.85
CA LEU A 228 14.18 14.89 0.44
C LEU A 228 15.41 13.97 0.46
N ASN A 229 15.59 13.18 1.52
CA ASN A 229 16.66 12.20 1.61
C ASN A 229 16.60 11.21 0.47
N GLU A 230 15.43 10.65 0.18
CA GLU A 230 15.24 9.72 -0.95
C GLU A 230 15.54 10.40 -2.30
N ALA A 231 15.17 11.66 -2.48
CA ALA A 231 15.48 12.40 -3.71
C ALA A 231 16.99 12.64 -3.87
N LEU A 232 17.70 12.90 -2.78
CA LEU A 232 19.16 13.01 -2.79
C LEU A 232 19.82 11.67 -3.16
N PHE A 233 19.41 10.58 -2.56
CA PHE A 233 19.87 9.23 -2.93
C PHE A 233 19.60 8.93 -4.41
N HIS A 234 18.44 9.28 -4.93
CA HIS A 234 18.11 9.13 -6.35
C HIS A 234 19.04 9.93 -7.27
N SER A 235 19.39 11.17 -6.89
CA SER A 235 20.28 12.03 -7.69
C SER A 235 21.71 11.51 -7.71
N GLU A 236 22.18 10.89 -6.65
CA GLU A 236 23.49 10.23 -6.57
C GLU A 236 23.59 9.06 -7.57
N ILE A 237 22.54 8.24 -7.64
CA ILE A 237 22.45 7.15 -8.61
C ILE A 237 22.41 7.66 -10.05
N GLY A 238 21.73 8.78 -10.30
CA GLY A 238 21.64 9.43 -11.61
C GLY A 238 22.98 10.00 -12.12
N ARG A 239 23.83 10.51 -11.25
CA ARG A 239 25.16 11.03 -11.59
C ARG A 239 26.16 9.96 -12.03
N ALA A 240 25.94 8.71 -11.65
CA ALA A 240 26.71 7.59 -12.21
C ALA A 240 26.43 7.31 -13.70
N HIS A 241 25.63 8.15 -14.37
CA HIS A 241 25.22 8.03 -15.76
C HIS A 241 25.70 9.14 -16.69
N VAL A 242 26.43 10.13 -16.20
CA VAL A 242 27.02 11.21 -17.04
C VAL A 242 28.50 10.97 -17.31
#